data_efe8f5e950febb34d7e1748483292a2d
#
_entry.id   efe8f5e950febb34d7e1748483292a2d
#
_cell.length_a   1.000
_cell.length_b   1.000
_cell.length_c   1.000
_cell.angle_alpha   90.00
_cell.angle_beta   90.00
_cell.angle_gamma   90.00
#
_symmetry.space_group_name_H-M   'P 1'
#
loop_
_entity.id
_entity.type
_entity.pdbx_description
1 polymer ?
#
loop_
_entity_poly.entity_id
_entity_poly.type
_entity_poly.pdbx_seq_one_letter_code
_entity_poly.pdbx_strand_id
1 'polypeptide(L)'
;MTVSTYNPADHANHQHAHGHSDIHNEHGSHDHDHHSHSHAPTGRGDDILRVMPTLNDLQKPHSDQEFIAKAMAEERSNHKNLIASSRDELPSVTVNGVMIDRTAIAQELQYHPAPNKEDAVFLATQALVVRELLRLAVLDEPSLGETAWLDDEEKAISSLIEKNVQATIPDMATCERYYKQNITDFKTDPIMSVRHILLACPPEDGDERLKLKKTAYKLIDQIKNNVNPDAEFIQLARQHSACPSKEQGGELGIINKGQTVPEFEGTLFKLDAGLAPSPIESRYGFHIVDVLTKEPGIQMTYEQVSPAIHNKLSQQAFHQSLCDYLFTLANDADIEGIEMSLEQENIFRG
;
A
#
# COMPACT_ATOMS: atom_id res chain seq x y z
N MET A 1 44.88 13.27 -17.24
CA MET A 1 43.40 13.41 -17.21
C MET A 1 42.99 12.84 -15.88
N THR A 2 42.68 13.70 -14.93
CA THR A 2 42.47 13.40 -13.52
C THR A 2 41.03 13.04 -13.29
N VAL A 3 40.78 11.83 -12.80
CA VAL A 3 39.48 11.34 -12.39
C VAL A 3 39.20 11.86 -10.97
N SER A 4 38.13 12.62 -10.81
CA SER A 4 37.66 13.15 -9.52
C SER A 4 36.77 12.09 -8.86
N THR A 5 37.21 11.58 -7.73
CA THR A 5 36.40 10.69 -6.85
C THR A 5 35.52 11.55 -5.96
N TYR A 6 34.22 11.28 -5.98
CA TYR A 6 33.21 11.86 -5.09
C TYR A 6 33.24 11.14 -3.74
N ASN A 7 33.40 11.91 -2.65
CA ASN A 7 33.37 11.42 -1.25
C ASN A 7 32.14 12.03 -0.53
N PRO A 8 31.20 11.24 0.01
CA PRO A 8 30.01 11.75 0.68
C PRO A 8 30.19 11.80 2.20
N ALA A 9 31.08 12.66 2.70
CA ALA A 9 31.21 12.90 4.13
C ALA A 9 31.57 14.35 4.41
N ASP A 10 30.59 15.26 4.27
CA ASP A 10 30.67 16.60 4.86
C ASP A 10 29.27 17.22 4.88
N HIS A 11 28.55 17.06 5.96
CA HIS A 11 27.55 17.99 6.50
C HIS A 11 27.15 17.57 7.91
N ALA A 12 27.98 17.94 8.84
CA ALA A 12 27.59 18.02 10.25
C ALA A 12 27.86 19.45 10.75
N ASN A 13 26.91 19.95 11.50
CA ASN A 13 27.02 21.08 12.43
C ASN A 13 26.57 22.47 11.97
N HIS A 14 25.34 22.84 12.37
CA HIS A 14 25.09 24.16 12.94
C HIS A 14 24.08 24.08 14.10
N GLN A 15 24.64 24.20 15.31
CA GLN A 15 23.90 24.51 16.55
C GLN A 15 23.57 26.00 16.56
N HIS A 16 22.34 26.36 16.89
CA HIS A 16 22.03 27.66 17.52
C HIS A 16 21.10 27.44 18.71
N ALA A 17 21.67 27.78 19.87
CA ALA A 17 20.98 27.93 21.15
C ALA A 17 20.44 29.36 21.29
N HIS A 18 19.30 29.49 21.94
CA HIS A 18 18.75 30.63 22.74
C HIS A 18 17.33 30.22 23.12
N GLY A 19 16.84 30.27 24.35
CA GLY A 19 17.14 31.08 25.50
C GLY A 19 15.82 31.13 26.32
N HIS A 20 15.94 30.92 27.61
CA HIS A 20 14.89 30.88 28.63
C HIS A 20 13.89 32.06 28.62
N SER A 21 12.64 31.80 29.05
CA SER A 21 12.01 32.60 30.11
C SER A 21 10.79 31.90 30.73
N ASP A 22 10.90 31.64 32.01
CA ASP A 22 9.84 31.21 32.93
C ASP A 22 8.82 32.32 33.16
N ILE A 23 7.56 31.98 33.27
CA ILE A 23 6.62 32.73 34.12
C ILE A 23 5.63 31.76 34.77
N HIS A 24 5.70 31.65 36.09
CA HIS A 24 4.71 31.10 37.01
C HIS A 24 3.39 31.85 36.95
N ASN A 25 2.26 31.18 37.08
CA ASN A 25 1.26 31.63 38.07
C ASN A 25 0.30 30.50 38.47
N GLU A 26 0.04 30.49 39.75
CA GLU A 26 -0.75 29.53 40.55
C GLU A 26 -2.26 29.88 40.55
N HIS A 27 -3.00 28.91 41.11
CA HIS A 27 -4.29 29.00 41.84
C HIS A 27 -5.58 28.76 41.10
N GLY A 28 -6.29 27.75 41.62
CA GLY A 28 -7.70 27.81 41.92
C GLY A 28 -8.45 26.49 41.86
N SER A 29 -8.46 25.77 43.00
CA SER A 29 -9.34 24.63 43.26
C SER A 29 -10.78 25.10 43.48
N HIS A 30 -11.77 24.42 42.91
CA HIS A 30 -13.11 24.33 43.46
C HIS A 30 -13.75 22.98 43.17
N ASP A 31 -13.94 22.22 44.24
CA ASP A 31 -14.84 21.08 44.34
C ASP A 31 -16.30 21.56 44.26
N HIS A 32 -17.13 20.82 43.55
CA HIS A 32 -18.54 20.67 43.87
C HIS A 32 -19.09 19.33 43.45
N ASP A 33 -19.54 18.60 44.45
CA ASP A 33 -20.29 17.35 44.46
C ASP A 33 -21.71 17.45 43.89
N HIS A 34 -22.21 16.23 43.51
CA HIS A 34 -23.62 15.77 43.49
C HIS A 34 -24.52 16.17 42.31
N HIS A 35 -24.97 15.23 41.52
CA HIS A 35 -26.21 14.43 41.72
C HIS A 35 -26.38 13.40 40.60
N SER A 36 -26.60 12.16 41.04
CA SER A 36 -27.06 11.05 40.25
C SER A 36 -28.54 11.19 39.88
N HIS A 37 -28.90 11.11 38.61
CA HIS A 37 -30.22 10.71 38.16
C HIS A 37 -30.12 9.74 36.99
N SER A 38 -30.58 8.53 37.27
CA SER A 38 -30.84 7.46 36.33
C SER A 38 -32.06 7.81 35.48
N HIS A 39 -31.91 7.84 34.16
CA HIS A 39 -33.01 7.69 33.24
C HIS A 39 -32.56 6.77 32.09
N ALA A 40 -33.39 5.75 31.83
CA ALA A 40 -33.23 4.76 30.77
C ALA A 40 -33.32 5.37 29.38
N PRO A 41 -32.70 4.73 28.37
CA PRO A 41 -32.53 5.33 27.05
C PRO A 41 -33.75 5.07 26.16
N THR A 42 -34.36 6.15 25.71
CA THR A 42 -35.20 6.15 24.52
C THR A 42 -34.41 6.93 23.46
N GLY A 43 -33.67 6.23 22.60
CA GLY A 43 -32.89 6.88 21.56
C GLY A 43 -32.84 5.99 20.32
N ARG A 44 -33.76 6.16 19.42
CA ARG A 44 -33.60 5.78 18.02
C ARG A 44 -33.38 7.08 17.24
N GLY A 45 -32.20 7.26 16.68
CA GLY A 45 -31.98 8.28 15.64
C GLY A 45 -30.60 8.94 15.59
N ASP A 46 -29.91 9.08 16.71
CA ASP A 46 -28.73 9.97 16.76
C ASP A 46 -27.36 9.25 16.70
N ASP A 47 -27.32 7.93 16.82
CA ASP A 47 -26.05 7.18 16.85
C ASP A 47 -25.44 6.93 15.45
N ILE A 48 -26.22 7.06 14.37
CA ILE A 48 -25.70 6.86 13.00
C ILE A 48 -24.87 8.04 12.52
N LEU A 49 -25.09 9.24 13.04
CA LEU A 49 -24.37 10.45 12.67
C LEU A 49 -22.97 10.56 13.32
N ARG A 50 -22.67 9.74 14.32
CA ARG A 50 -21.38 9.75 15.04
C ARG A 50 -20.27 8.93 14.39
N VAL A 51 -20.58 8.12 13.37
CA VAL A 51 -19.63 7.19 12.74
C VAL A 51 -19.22 7.62 11.32
N MET A 52 -19.69 8.77 10.85
CA MET A 52 -19.26 9.27 9.54
C MET A 52 -17.98 10.08 9.69
N PRO A 53 -16.85 9.66 9.07
CA PRO A 53 -15.64 10.46 9.06
C PRO A 53 -15.91 11.78 8.34
N THR A 54 -15.52 12.89 8.97
CA THR A 54 -15.52 14.21 8.31
C THR A 54 -14.49 14.22 7.19
N LEU A 55 -14.59 15.16 6.25
CA LEU A 55 -13.58 15.34 5.18
C LEU A 55 -12.15 15.45 5.75
N ASN A 56 -12.00 15.98 6.97
CA ASN A 56 -10.75 16.05 7.72
C ASN A 56 -10.32 14.69 8.29
N ASP A 57 -11.25 13.79 8.59
CA ASP A 57 -10.96 12.43 9.05
C ASP A 57 -10.53 11.53 7.89
N LEU A 58 -11.00 11.82 6.67
CA LEU A 58 -10.52 11.19 5.43
C LEU A 58 -9.09 11.60 5.05
N GLN A 59 -8.59 12.71 5.62
CA GLN A 59 -7.21 13.18 5.45
C GLN A 59 -6.23 12.63 6.51
N LYS A 60 -6.71 11.90 7.53
CA LYS A 60 -5.84 11.28 8.52
C LYS A 60 -5.55 9.82 8.15
N PRO A 61 -4.29 9.45 7.87
CA PRO A 61 -3.91 8.08 7.51
C PRO A 61 -3.93 7.08 8.69
N HIS A 62 -4.58 7.40 9.83
CA HIS A 62 -4.43 6.65 11.08
C HIS A 62 -5.47 5.57 11.36
N SER A 63 -6.66 5.57 10.77
CA SER A 63 -7.68 4.53 11.03
C SER A 63 -7.38 3.23 10.29
N ASP A 64 -6.79 3.31 9.09
CA ASP A 64 -6.49 2.13 8.29
C ASP A 64 -5.28 1.35 8.83
N GLN A 65 -4.32 2.03 9.43
CA GLN A 65 -3.15 1.38 10.03
C GLN A 65 -3.52 0.56 11.28
N GLU A 66 -4.46 1.01 12.07
CA GLU A 66 -4.90 0.29 13.28
C GLU A 66 -5.76 -0.93 12.92
N PHE A 67 -6.60 -0.83 11.90
CA PHE A 67 -7.38 -1.94 11.36
C PHE A 67 -6.48 -2.97 10.66
N ILE A 68 -5.53 -2.53 9.84
CA ILE A 68 -4.53 -3.37 9.19
C ILE A 68 -3.63 -4.03 10.25
N ALA A 69 -3.19 -3.29 11.29
CA ALA A 69 -2.38 -3.85 12.37
C ALA A 69 -3.16 -4.89 13.19
N LYS A 70 -4.47 -4.69 13.41
CA LYS A 70 -5.34 -5.66 14.09
C LYS A 70 -5.60 -6.89 13.23
N ALA A 71 -5.88 -6.73 11.95
CA ALA A 71 -6.04 -7.83 11.00
C ALA A 71 -4.74 -8.65 10.88
N MET A 72 -3.58 -7.98 10.76
CA MET A 72 -2.27 -8.64 10.75
C MET A 72 -1.93 -9.32 12.09
N ALA A 73 -2.41 -8.77 13.22
CA ALA A 73 -2.22 -9.40 14.54
C ALA A 73 -3.10 -10.65 14.70
N GLU A 74 -4.32 -10.65 14.18
CA GLU A 74 -5.21 -11.81 14.15
C GLU A 74 -4.68 -12.89 13.20
N GLU A 75 -4.17 -12.52 12.01
CA GLU A 75 -3.49 -13.43 11.09
C GLU A 75 -2.21 -14.03 11.72
N ARG A 76 -1.39 -13.22 12.39
CA ARG A 76 -0.21 -13.71 13.12
C ARG A 76 -0.58 -14.67 14.28
N SER A 77 -1.71 -14.46 14.95
CA SER A 77 -2.20 -15.35 16.00
C SER A 77 -2.69 -16.68 15.42
N ASN A 78 -3.39 -16.65 14.30
CA ASN A 78 -3.82 -17.84 13.58
C ASN A 78 -2.63 -18.63 13.00
N HIS A 79 -1.63 -17.93 12.49
CA HIS A 79 -0.37 -18.55 12.04
C HIS A 79 0.39 -19.25 13.16
N LYS A 80 0.51 -18.63 14.35
CA LYS A 80 1.16 -19.27 15.50
C LYS A 80 0.49 -20.59 15.93
N ASN A 81 -0.83 -20.64 15.86
CA ASN A 81 -1.59 -21.86 16.18
C ASN A 81 -1.44 -22.95 15.09
N LEU A 82 -1.26 -22.58 13.82
CA LEU A 82 -0.94 -23.51 12.73
C LEU A 82 0.47 -24.09 12.85
N ILE A 83 1.45 -23.29 13.29
CA ILE A 83 2.86 -23.72 13.46
C ILE A 83 2.99 -24.77 14.58
N ALA A 84 2.19 -24.67 15.64
CA ALA A 84 2.30 -25.57 16.81
C ALA A 84 1.82 -27.01 16.52
N SER A 85 1.00 -27.24 15.50
CA SER A 85 0.30 -28.52 15.30
C SER A 85 0.88 -29.47 14.27
N SER A 86 1.99 -29.13 13.56
CA SER A 86 2.39 -29.91 12.37
C SER A 86 3.89 -30.02 12.09
N ARG A 87 4.73 -30.18 13.10
CA ARG A 87 6.17 -30.45 12.88
C ARG A 87 6.44 -31.70 12.02
N ASP A 88 5.57 -32.69 12.07
CA ASP A 88 5.68 -33.94 11.29
C ASP A 88 5.28 -33.79 9.82
N GLU A 89 4.60 -32.67 9.45
CA GLU A 89 4.13 -32.41 8.09
C GLU A 89 5.08 -31.51 7.26
N LEU A 90 6.16 -31.00 7.88
CA LEU A 90 7.13 -30.18 7.14
C LEU A 90 8.02 -31.04 6.25
N PRO A 91 8.39 -30.54 5.05
CA PRO A 91 9.20 -31.28 4.10
C PRO A 91 10.58 -31.61 4.67
N SER A 92 11.17 -32.71 4.23
CA SER A 92 12.57 -33.02 4.45
C SER A 92 13.34 -32.55 3.22
N VAL A 93 14.14 -31.52 3.39
CA VAL A 93 14.88 -30.87 2.29
C VAL A 93 16.38 -30.93 2.59
N THR A 94 17.17 -31.27 1.57
CA THR A 94 18.64 -31.26 1.65
C THR A 94 19.24 -30.38 0.56
N VAL A 95 20.39 -29.77 0.86
CA VAL A 95 21.23 -29.05 -0.10
C VAL A 95 22.64 -29.64 0.01
N ASN A 96 23.14 -30.24 -1.06
CA ASN A 96 24.40 -30.96 -1.08
C ASN A 96 24.55 -32.00 0.05
N GLY A 97 23.45 -32.71 0.35
CA GLY A 97 23.36 -33.68 1.43
C GLY A 97 23.25 -33.12 2.85
N VAL A 98 23.27 -31.81 3.03
CA VAL A 98 23.02 -31.13 4.32
C VAL A 98 21.53 -30.87 4.49
N MET A 99 20.97 -31.41 5.59
CA MET A 99 19.54 -31.27 5.87
C MET A 99 19.19 -29.86 6.38
N ILE A 100 18.19 -29.25 5.77
CA ILE A 100 17.57 -28.01 6.30
C ILE A 100 16.75 -28.38 7.54
N ASP A 101 17.04 -27.72 8.67
CA ASP A 101 16.36 -28.00 9.93
C ASP A 101 14.86 -27.63 9.83
N ARG A 102 14.01 -28.61 10.10
CA ARG A 102 12.54 -28.41 10.13
C ARG A 102 12.12 -27.36 11.17
N THR A 103 12.89 -27.20 12.24
CA THR A 103 12.64 -26.14 13.23
C THR A 103 12.88 -24.76 12.59
N ALA A 104 13.91 -24.64 11.76
CA ALA A 104 14.16 -23.39 11.01
C ALA A 104 13.03 -23.10 10.02
N ILE A 105 12.53 -24.13 9.29
CA ILE A 105 11.39 -23.95 8.40
C ILE A 105 10.15 -23.44 9.16
N ALA A 106 9.87 -24.03 10.33
CA ALA A 106 8.75 -23.61 11.19
C ALA A 106 8.90 -22.15 11.67
N GLN A 107 10.12 -21.72 11.97
CA GLN A 107 10.40 -20.33 12.36
C GLN A 107 10.29 -19.37 11.20
N GLU A 108 10.74 -19.78 10.02
CA GLU A 108 10.73 -18.96 8.81
C GLU A 108 9.31 -18.67 8.29
N LEU A 109 8.35 -19.58 8.55
CA LEU A 109 6.95 -19.40 8.14
C LEU A 109 6.33 -18.05 8.55
N GLN A 110 6.76 -17.47 9.69
CA GLN A 110 6.23 -16.18 10.16
C GLN A 110 6.55 -15.00 9.23
N TYR A 111 7.56 -15.15 8.37
CA TYR A 111 8.00 -14.12 7.43
C TYR A 111 7.42 -14.30 6.02
N HIS A 112 6.71 -15.42 5.77
CA HIS A 112 6.17 -15.77 4.47
C HIS A 112 4.64 -15.97 4.50
N PRO A 113 3.85 -14.89 4.71
CA PRO A 113 2.39 -14.99 4.66
C PRO A 113 1.94 -15.37 3.25
N ALA A 114 1.08 -16.38 3.16
CA ALA A 114 0.52 -16.86 1.90
C ALA A 114 -0.96 -17.21 2.06
N PRO A 115 -1.74 -17.33 0.96
CA PRO A 115 -3.17 -17.63 1.01
C PRO A 115 -3.49 -18.99 1.65
N ASN A 116 -2.56 -19.93 1.59
CA ASN A 116 -2.70 -21.25 2.19
C ASN A 116 -1.38 -21.71 2.83
N LYS A 117 -1.48 -22.78 3.64
CA LYS A 117 -0.33 -23.35 4.38
C LYS A 117 0.75 -23.92 3.45
N GLU A 118 0.35 -24.54 2.36
CA GLU A 118 1.27 -25.20 1.44
C GLU A 118 2.19 -24.18 0.76
N ASP A 119 1.62 -23.07 0.30
CA ASP A 119 2.40 -21.97 -0.29
C ASP A 119 3.34 -21.32 0.76
N ALA A 120 2.85 -21.13 2.00
CA ALA A 120 3.69 -20.56 3.06
C ALA A 120 4.88 -21.50 3.38
N VAL A 121 4.65 -22.80 3.49
CA VAL A 121 5.71 -23.81 3.72
C VAL A 121 6.68 -23.83 2.55
N PHE A 122 6.18 -23.79 1.33
CA PHE A 122 7.02 -23.74 0.13
C PHE A 122 7.93 -22.51 0.13
N LEU A 123 7.39 -21.31 0.34
CA LEU A 123 8.14 -20.05 0.36
C LEU A 123 9.19 -20.01 1.49
N ALA A 124 8.81 -20.42 2.71
CA ALA A 124 9.74 -20.50 3.83
C ALA A 124 10.89 -21.51 3.57
N THR A 125 10.54 -22.66 3.01
CA THR A 125 11.54 -23.68 2.66
C THR A 125 12.47 -23.17 1.56
N GLN A 126 11.94 -22.56 0.52
CA GLN A 126 12.71 -21.96 -0.58
C GLN A 126 13.68 -20.90 -0.07
N ALA A 127 13.23 -20.02 0.85
CA ALA A 127 14.07 -18.98 1.44
C ALA A 127 15.28 -19.59 2.17
N LEU A 128 15.08 -20.65 2.95
CA LEU A 128 16.17 -21.34 3.65
C LEU A 128 17.12 -22.08 2.69
N VAL A 129 16.60 -22.66 1.61
CA VAL A 129 17.44 -23.24 0.57
C VAL A 129 18.30 -22.18 -0.09
N VAL A 130 17.72 -21.04 -0.48
CA VAL A 130 18.48 -19.90 -1.05
C VAL A 130 19.54 -19.40 -0.07
N ARG A 131 19.20 -19.27 1.22
CA ARG A 131 20.16 -18.89 2.25
C ARG A 131 21.32 -19.86 2.35
N GLU A 132 21.06 -21.18 2.30
CA GLU A 132 22.10 -22.21 2.33
C GLU A 132 22.97 -22.18 1.07
N LEU A 133 22.38 -21.97 -0.12
CA LEU A 133 23.13 -21.80 -1.36
C LEU A 133 24.07 -20.59 -1.29
N LEU A 134 23.59 -19.44 -0.78
CA LEU A 134 24.42 -18.25 -0.56
C LEU A 134 25.52 -18.51 0.47
N ARG A 135 25.22 -19.24 1.55
CA ARG A 135 26.22 -19.64 2.54
C ARG A 135 27.36 -20.46 1.90
N LEU A 136 26.98 -21.46 1.11
CA LEU A 136 27.96 -22.30 0.41
C LEU A 136 28.81 -21.47 -0.56
N ALA A 137 28.19 -20.55 -1.29
CA ALA A 137 28.89 -19.65 -2.20
C ALA A 137 29.84 -18.68 -1.46
N VAL A 138 29.48 -18.21 -0.27
CA VAL A 138 30.39 -17.40 0.59
C VAL A 138 31.57 -18.23 1.05
N LEU A 139 31.34 -19.50 1.42
CA LEU A 139 32.43 -20.39 1.87
C LEU A 139 33.43 -20.73 0.74
N ASP A 140 32.92 -20.84 -0.48
CA ASP A 140 33.74 -21.15 -1.68
C ASP A 140 34.44 -19.90 -2.23
N GLU A 141 34.05 -18.70 -1.82
CA GLU A 141 34.64 -17.45 -2.28
C GLU A 141 35.96 -17.15 -1.54
N PRO A 142 37.12 -17.16 -2.22
CA PRO A 142 38.42 -17.06 -1.59
C PRO A 142 38.64 -15.78 -0.74
N SER A 143 37.90 -14.72 -1.04
CA SER A 143 38.01 -13.43 -0.32
C SER A 143 37.10 -13.31 0.89
N LEU A 144 36.19 -14.26 1.13
CA LEU A 144 35.18 -14.26 2.19
C LEU A 144 35.42 -15.41 3.16
N GLY A 145 34.94 -16.60 2.85
CA GLY A 145 35.10 -17.80 3.64
C GLY A 145 34.22 -17.85 4.89
N GLU A 146 34.46 -18.88 5.73
CA GLU A 146 33.67 -19.16 6.91
C GLU A 146 33.70 -18.03 7.96
N THR A 147 34.83 -17.37 8.09
CA THR A 147 35.01 -16.27 9.07
C THR A 147 34.06 -15.12 8.73
N ALA A 148 33.97 -14.74 7.46
CA ALA A 148 33.06 -13.66 7.05
C ALA A 148 31.58 -13.99 7.31
N TRP A 149 31.19 -15.24 7.08
CA TRP A 149 29.84 -15.73 7.36
C TRP A 149 29.51 -15.68 8.87
N LEU A 150 30.43 -16.17 9.71
CA LEU A 150 30.22 -16.22 11.15
C LEU A 150 30.24 -14.85 11.82
N ASP A 151 31.02 -13.92 11.27
CA ASP A 151 31.13 -12.55 11.82
C ASP A 151 29.88 -11.71 11.48
N ASP A 152 29.42 -11.78 10.23
CA ASP A 152 28.26 -10.99 9.74
C ASP A 152 27.72 -11.57 8.43
N GLU A 153 26.68 -12.38 8.54
CA GLU A 153 26.03 -13.06 7.43
C GLU A 153 25.52 -12.08 6.36
N GLU A 154 24.84 -10.99 6.78
CA GLU A 154 24.30 -9.99 5.84
C GLU A 154 25.41 -9.32 5.03
N LYS A 155 26.49 -8.96 5.69
CA LYS A 155 27.64 -8.35 5.05
C LYS A 155 28.36 -9.32 4.11
N ALA A 156 28.50 -10.57 4.51
CA ALA A 156 29.09 -11.61 3.67
C ALA A 156 28.28 -11.84 2.40
N ILE A 157 26.94 -11.95 2.52
CA ILE A 157 26.02 -12.05 1.39
C ILE A 157 26.10 -10.81 0.48
N SER A 158 26.06 -9.63 1.07
CA SER A 158 26.15 -8.37 0.31
C SER A 158 27.44 -8.30 -0.50
N SER A 159 28.57 -8.67 0.10
CA SER A 159 29.89 -8.70 -0.56
C SER A 159 29.94 -9.74 -1.67
N LEU A 160 29.33 -10.91 -1.47
CA LEU A 160 29.20 -11.95 -2.48
C LEU A 160 28.38 -11.48 -3.68
N ILE A 161 27.25 -10.84 -3.43
CA ILE A 161 26.35 -10.32 -4.46
C ILE A 161 27.06 -9.21 -5.24
N GLU A 162 27.68 -8.24 -4.56
CA GLU A 162 28.41 -7.14 -5.19
C GLU A 162 29.50 -7.62 -6.15
N LYS A 163 30.15 -8.73 -5.81
CA LYS A 163 31.21 -9.32 -6.62
C LYS A 163 30.68 -10.12 -7.82
N ASN A 164 29.60 -10.89 -7.64
CA ASN A 164 29.16 -11.88 -8.62
C ASN A 164 27.93 -11.43 -9.43
N VAL A 165 27.15 -10.46 -8.95
CA VAL A 165 25.97 -9.94 -9.64
C VAL A 165 26.31 -8.64 -10.35
N GLN A 166 26.58 -8.74 -11.64
CA GLN A 166 26.88 -7.57 -12.49
C GLN A 166 25.67 -7.22 -13.34
N ALA A 167 24.92 -6.24 -12.90
CA ALA A 167 23.79 -5.74 -13.68
C ALA A 167 24.25 -4.76 -14.77
N THR A 168 23.69 -4.90 -15.96
CA THR A 168 23.92 -3.93 -17.04
C THR A 168 23.19 -2.64 -16.72
N ILE A 169 23.94 -1.56 -16.52
CA ILE A 169 23.35 -0.23 -16.32
C ILE A 169 22.70 0.23 -17.62
N PRO A 170 21.43 0.62 -17.64
CA PRO A 170 20.75 1.05 -18.84
C PRO A 170 21.35 2.36 -19.36
N ASP A 171 21.68 2.39 -20.63
CA ASP A 171 22.14 3.58 -21.32
C ASP A 171 20.96 4.55 -21.63
N MET A 172 21.29 5.77 -22.01
CA MET A 172 20.29 6.79 -22.34
C MET A 172 19.37 6.34 -23.49
N ALA A 173 19.88 5.63 -24.49
CA ALA A 173 19.11 5.16 -25.64
C ALA A 173 18.05 4.11 -25.21
N THR A 174 18.38 3.26 -24.25
CA THR A 174 17.46 2.29 -23.65
C THR A 174 16.38 2.98 -22.84
N CYS A 175 16.73 3.99 -22.05
CA CYS A 175 15.77 4.79 -21.27
C CYS A 175 14.81 5.58 -22.18
N GLU A 176 15.31 6.21 -23.24
CA GLU A 176 14.45 6.89 -24.23
C GLU A 176 13.51 5.91 -24.95
N ARG A 177 13.99 4.75 -25.33
CA ARG A 177 13.16 3.70 -25.96
C ARG A 177 12.05 3.27 -25.02
N TYR A 178 12.35 3.04 -23.75
CA TYR A 178 11.36 2.72 -22.72
C TYR A 178 10.31 3.81 -22.59
N TYR A 179 10.71 5.08 -22.50
CA TYR A 179 9.79 6.21 -22.47
C TYR A 179 8.85 6.23 -23.68
N LYS A 180 9.39 6.08 -24.90
CA LYS A 180 8.62 6.11 -26.14
C LYS A 180 7.61 4.96 -26.23
N GLN A 181 7.98 3.77 -25.74
CA GLN A 181 7.11 2.60 -25.73
C GLN A 181 6.01 2.65 -24.68
N ASN A 182 6.24 3.38 -23.58
CA ASN A 182 5.33 3.50 -22.44
C ASN A 182 4.84 4.94 -22.24
N ILE A 183 4.74 5.73 -23.29
CA ILE A 183 4.48 7.16 -23.20
C ILE A 183 3.16 7.50 -22.47
N THR A 184 2.16 6.63 -22.53
CA THR A 184 0.88 6.79 -21.85
C THR A 184 1.00 6.71 -20.33
N ASP A 185 2.01 6.04 -19.81
CA ASP A 185 2.24 5.85 -18.37
C ASP A 185 2.89 7.08 -17.74
N PHE A 186 3.46 7.96 -18.57
CA PHE A 186 4.14 9.18 -18.15
C PHE A 186 3.25 10.41 -18.30
N LYS A 187 2.03 10.30 -17.79
CA LYS A 187 1.10 11.43 -17.64
C LYS A 187 0.83 11.68 -16.17
N THR A 188 0.69 12.95 -15.83
CA THR A 188 0.16 13.28 -14.50
C THR A 188 -1.30 12.79 -14.41
N ASP A 189 -1.75 12.53 -13.20
CA ASP A 189 -3.15 12.23 -13.00
C ASP A 189 -4.03 13.43 -13.38
N PRO A 190 -5.26 13.22 -13.89
CA PRO A 190 -6.20 14.30 -14.12
C PRO A 190 -6.63 14.94 -12.80
N ILE A 191 -6.92 16.23 -12.85
CA ILE A 191 -7.46 17.00 -11.73
C ILE A 191 -8.95 17.22 -11.99
N MET A 192 -9.79 16.91 -11.00
CA MET A 192 -11.24 17.04 -11.14
C MET A 192 -11.82 17.92 -10.04
N SER A 193 -12.76 18.80 -10.39
CA SER A 193 -13.65 19.42 -9.43
C SER A 193 -15.00 18.74 -9.50
N VAL A 194 -15.51 18.27 -8.37
CA VAL A 194 -16.72 17.46 -8.33
C VAL A 194 -17.65 17.88 -7.20
N ARG A 195 -18.93 17.59 -7.37
CA ARG A 195 -19.93 17.61 -6.30
C ARG A 195 -20.66 16.27 -6.26
N HIS A 196 -21.15 15.89 -5.07
CA HIS A 196 -21.85 14.63 -4.92
C HIS A 196 -23.05 14.69 -3.98
N ILE A 197 -23.96 13.73 -4.12
CA ILE A 197 -25.01 13.40 -3.17
C ILE A 197 -24.75 11.99 -2.67
N LEU A 198 -24.47 11.82 -1.38
CA LEU A 198 -24.27 10.51 -0.76
C LEU A 198 -25.56 9.99 -0.16
N LEU A 199 -26.08 8.90 -0.69
CA LEU A 199 -27.14 8.10 -0.07
C LEU A 199 -26.46 7.00 0.76
N ALA A 200 -26.28 7.28 2.05
CA ALA A 200 -25.51 6.40 2.93
C ALA A 200 -26.24 5.11 3.27
N CYS A 201 -25.51 3.99 3.18
CA CYS A 201 -25.99 2.68 3.58
C CYS A 201 -24.83 1.74 3.85
N PRO A 202 -24.84 1.00 4.98
CA PRO A 202 -23.83 -0.01 5.27
C PRO A 202 -23.77 -1.10 4.19
N PRO A 203 -22.59 -1.71 3.95
CA PRO A 203 -22.43 -2.76 2.93
C PRO A 203 -23.30 -4.00 3.17
N GLU A 204 -23.55 -4.33 4.43
CA GLU A 204 -24.29 -5.52 4.88
C GLU A 204 -25.81 -5.41 4.71
N ASP A 205 -26.38 -4.20 4.53
CA ASP A 205 -27.82 -4.02 4.33
C ASP A 205 -28.21 -4.08 2.85
N GLY A 206 -28.25 -5.30 2.31
CA GLY A 206 -28.51 -5.53 0.89
C GLY A 206 -29.89 -5.03 0.41
N ASP A 207 -30.93 -5.13 1.23
CA ASP A 207 -32.29 -4.69 0.86
C ASP A 207 -32.37 -3.17 0.79
N GLU A 208 -31.80 -2.47 1.75
CA GLU A 208 -31.75 -1.02 1.75
C GLU A 208 -30.86 -0.49 0.62
N ARG A 209 -29.74 -1.14 0.35
CA ARG A 209 -28.87 -0.81 -0.81
C ARG A 209 -29.61 -0.89 -2.12
N LEU A 210 -30.45 -1.91 -2.34
CA LEU A 210 -31.27 -2.01 -3.55
C LEU A 210 -32.28 -0.88 -3.69
N LYS A 211 -32.91 -0.44 -2.58
CA LYS A 211 -33.83 0.69 -2.57
C LYS A 211 -33.11 2.01 -2.86
N LEU A 212 -31.98 2.24 -2.19
CA LEU A 212 -31.19 3.47 -2.37
C LEU A 212 -30.58 3.55 -3.76
N LYS A 213 -30.15 2.43 -4.34
CA LYS A 213 -29.70 2.40 -5.75
C LYS A 213 -30.80 2.88 -6.71
N LYS A 214 -32.04 2.38 -6.52
CA LYS A 214 -33.19 2.83 -7.31
C LYS A 214 -33.51 4.31 -7.07
N THR A 215 -33.37 4.78 -5.83
CA THR A 215 -33.54 6.18 -5.46
C THR A 215 -32.49 7.05 -6.13
N ALA A 216 -31.21 6.62 -6.13
CA ALA A 216 -30.13 7.32 -6.79
C ALA A 216 -30.40 7.52 -8.29
N TYR A 217 -30.86 6.50 -9.01
CA TYR A 217 -31.25 6.64 -10.41
C TYR A 217 -32.42 7.62 -10.61
N LYS A 218 -33.43 7.60 -9.74
CA LYS A 218 -34.54 8.58 -9.80
C LYS A 218 -34.06 10.02 -9.62
N LEU A 219 -33.14 10.24 -8.67
CA LEU A 219 -32.58 11.57 -8.45
C LEU A 219 -31.71 12.02 -9.61
N ILE A 220 -30.94 11.13 -10.24
CA ILE A 220 -30.19 11.43 -11.47
C ILE A 220 -31.15 11.85 -12.58
N ASP A 221 -32.22 11.10 -12.80
CA ASP A 221 -33.25 11.45 -13.82
C ASP A 221 -33.93 12.76 -13.50
N GLN A 222 -34.23 13.05 -12.25
CA GLN A 222 -34.80 14.30 -11.78
C GLN A 222 -33.90 15.49 -12.11
N ILE A 223 -32.61 15.39 -11.76
CA ILE A 223 -31.61 16.42 -12.07
C ILE A 223 -31.53 16.62 -13.59
N LYS A 224 -31.37 15.53 -14.34
CA LYS A 224 -31.17 15.55 -15.79
C LYS A 224 -32.34 16.20 -16.54
N ASN A 225 -33.58 16.02 -16.08
CA ASN A 225 -34.77 16.51 -16.72
C ASN A 225 -35.26 17.87 -16.19
N ASN A 226 -34.57 18.45 -15.21
CA ASN A 226 -34.94 19.76 -14.66
C ASN A 226 -34.52 20.89 -15.62
N VAL A 227 -35.30 21.98 -15.61
CA VAL A 227 -34.99 23.20 -16.36
C VAL A 227 -33.70 23.87 -15.90
N ASN A 228 -33.40 23.71 -14.59
CA ASN A 228 -32.16 24.17 -13.97
C ASN A 228 -31.50 23.06 -13.21
N PRO A 229 -30.72 22.19 -13.88
CA PRO A 229 -30.08 21.03 -13.24
C PRO A 229 -29.16 21.39 -12.08
N ASP A 230 -28.48 22.55 -12.15
CA ASP A 230 -27.58 23.01 -11.08
C ASP A 230 -28.30 23.31 -9.77
N ALA A 231 -29.39 24.10 -9.86
CA ALA A 231 -30.23 24.42 -8.71
C ALA A 231 -30.86 23.15 -8.10
N GLU A 232 -31.31 22.25 -9.00
CA GLU A 232 -31.89 20.97 -8.58
C GLU A 232 -30.89 20.11 -7.84
N PHE A 233 -29.65 19.98 -8.35
CA PHE A 233 -28.60 19.22 -7.69
C PHE A 233 -28.34 19.76 -6.27
N ILE A 234 -28.18 21.08 -6.13
CA ILE A 234 -27.93 21.73 -4.84
C ILE A 234 -29.09 21.46 -3.87
N GLN A 235 -30.33 21.55 -4.35
CA GLN A 235 -31.53 21.30 -3.52
C GLN A 235 -31.57 19.85 -3.06
N LEU A 236 -31.34 18.88 -3.97
CA LEU A 236 -31.34 17.46 -3.65
C LEU A 236 -30.17 17.05 -2.77
N ALA A 237 -29.00 17.70 -2.93
CA ALA A 237 -27.87 17.50 -2.04
C ALA A 237 -28.23 17.86 -0.59
N ARG A 238 -28.88 19.03 -0.38
CA ARG A 238 -29.33 19.47 0.95
C ARG A 238 -30.37 18.55 1.56
N GLN A 239 -31.25 17.99 0.73
CA GLN A 239 -32.37 17.16 1.19
C GLN A 239 -31.95 15.69 1.46
N HIS A 240 -31.07 15.13 0.64
CA HIS A 240 -30.82 13.69 0.60
C HIS A 240 -29.40 13.29 0.96
N SER A 241 -28.41 14.19 0.86
CA SER A 241 -27.03 13.80 1.09
C SER A 241 -26.73 13.61 2.57
N ALA A 242 -26.13 12.48 2.88
CA ALA A 242 -25.54 12.20 4.20
C ALA A 242 -24.17 12.88 4.40
N CYS A 243 -23.53 13.34 3.31
CA CYS A 243 -22.24 14.02 3.38
C CYS A 243 -22.40 15.44 3.92
N PRO A 244 -21.49 15.91 4.81
CA PRO A 244 -21.48 17.30 5.26
C PRO A 244 -21.37 18.34 4.16
N SER A 245 -20.80 17.98 3.01
CA SER A 245 -20.72 18.87 1.83
C SER A 245 -22.09 19.34 1.31
N LYS A 246 -23.19 18.72 1.74
CA LYS A 246 -24.56 19.13 1.40
C LYS A 246 -24.84 20.62 1.65
N GLU A 247 -24.22 21.20 2.70
CA GLU A 247 -24.39 22.62 3.04
C GLU A 247 -23.81 23.53 1.97
N GLN A 248 -22.79 23.06 1.23
CA GLN A 248 -22.19 23.71 0.08
C GLN A 248 -22.69 23.12 -1.26
N GLY A 249 -23.93 22.60 -1.27
CA GLY A 249 -24.52 22.05 -2.50
C GLY A 249 -23.91 20.72 -2.98
N GLY A 250 -23.19 20.01 -2.10
CA GLY A 250 -22.53 18.75 -2.40
C GLY A 250 -21.09 18.89 -2.88
N GLU A 251 -20.52 20.11 -2.94
CA GLU A 251 -19.17 20.34 -3.46
C GLU A 251 -18.11 19.63 -2.59
N LEU A 252 -17.21 18.89 -3.25
CA LEU A 252 -16.03 18.27 -2.66
C LEU A 252 -14.73 19.03 -2.98
N GLY A 253 -14.83 20.06 -3.84
CA GLY A 253 -13.69 20.83 -4.31
C GLY A 253 -12.86 20.04 -5.34
N ILE A 254 -11.56 20.32 -5.35
CA ILE A 254 -10.60 19.66 -6.24
C ILE A 254 -10.20 18.32 -5.64
N ILE A 255 -10.34 17.27 -6.45
CA ILE A 255 -9.95 15.90 -6.10
C ILE A 255 -8.78 15.46 -6.97
N ASN A 256 -7.73 14.98 -6.30
CA ASN A 256 -6.62 14.28 -6.91
C ASN A 256 -6.73 12.78 -6.60
N LYS A 257 -6.04 11.96 -7.38
CA LYS A 257 -5.97 10.52 -7.17
C LYS A 257 -5.34 10.20 -5.80
N GLY A 258 -5.84 9.19 -5.12
CA GLY A 258 -5.41 8.79 -3.78
C GLY A 258 -6.09 9.55 -2.64
N GLN A 259 -7.03 10.47 -2.91
CA GLN A 259 -7.75 11.24 -1.88
C GLN A 259 -9.10 10.66 -1.47
N THR A 260 -9.57 9.64 -2.17
CA THR A 260 -10.88 9.03 -1.91
C THR A 260 -10.77 7.50 -1.84
N VAL A 261 -11.85 6.84 -1.42
CA VAL A 261 -11.84 5.37 -1.33
C VAL A 261 -11.73 4.74 -2.72
N PRO A 262 -10.97 3.62 -2.87
CA PRO A 262 -10.65 3.03 -4.18
C PRO A 262 -11.86 2.73 -5.06
N GLU A 263 -12.96 2.24 -4.49
CA GLU A 263 -14.17 1.90 -5.23
C GLU A 263 -14.89 3.13 -5.81
N PHE A 264 -14.81 4.28 -5.13
CA PHE A 264 -15.32 5.55 -5.64
C PHE A 264 -14.36 6.14 -6.66
N GLU A 265 -13.08 6.20 -6.32
CA GLU A 265 -12.02 6.78 -7.13
C GLU A 265 -11.89 6.10 -8.50
N GLY A 266 -11.84 4.77 -8.52
CA GLY A 266 -11.66 3.99 -9.74
C GLY A 266 -12.77 4.21 -10.78
N THR A 267 -13.96 4.64 -10.35
CA THR A 267 -15.07 5.00 -11.23
C THR A 267 -15.06 6.49 -11.55
N LEU A 268 -14.81 7.35 -10.54
CA LEU A 268 -14.81 8.81 -10.67
C LEU A 268 -13.88 9.29 -11.79
N PHE A 269 -12.61 8.85 -11.77
CA PHE A 269 -11.61 9.30 -12.74
C PHE A 269 -11.86 8.83 -14.18
N LYS A 270 -12.80 7.89 -14.40
CA LYS A 270 -13.26 7.46 -15.73
C LYS A 270 -14.38 8.32 -16.28
N LEU A 271 -15.06 9.13 -15.42
CA LEU A 271 -16.15 10.00 -15.86
C LEU A 271 -15.62 11.19 -16.66
N ASP A 272 -16.42 11.64 -17.60
CA ASP A 272 -16.26 12.93 -18.25
C ASP A 272 -16.93 14.05 -17.43
N ALA A 273 -16.72 15.32 -17.82
CA ALA A 273 -17.39 16.45 -17.20
C ALA A 273 -18.92 16.34 -17.38
N GLY A 274 -19.66 16.70 -16.34
CA GLY A 274 -21.11 16.64 -16.26
C GLY A 274 -21.65 15.61 -15.27
N LEU A 275 -22.97 15.48 -15.22
CA LEU A 275 -23.68 14.56 -14.34
C LEU A 275 -23.42 13.10 -14.76
N ALA A 276 -22.93 12.29 -13.83
CA ALA A 276 -22.71 10.87 -14.07
C ALA A 276 -24.02 10.15 -14.43
N PRO A 277 -24.02 9.29 -15.46
CA PRO A 277 -25.23 8.60 -15.92
C PRO A 277 -25.73 7.53 -14.94
N SER A 278 -24.91 7.12 -14.00
CA SER A 278 -25.21 6.11 -12.98
C SER A 278 -24.55 6.47 -11.66
N PRO A 279 -25.15 6.05 -10.53
CA PRO A 279 -24.55 6.24 -9.22
C PRO A 279 -23.29 5.41 -9.08
N ILE A 280 -22.28 5.96 -8.41
CA ILE A 280 -21.06 5.23 -7.99
C ILE A 280 -21.35 4.54 -6.68
N GLU A 281 -21.08 3.24 -6.61
CA GLU A 281 -21.21 2.44 -5.40
C GLU A 281 -19.89 2.42 -4.63
N SER A 282 -19.97 2.58 -3.31
CA SER A 282 -18.85 2.47 -2.39
C SER A 282 -19.29 1.74 -1.11
N ARG A 283 -18.34 1.51 -0.20
CA ARG A 283 -18.64 1.00 1.15
C ARG A 283 -19.58 1.90 1.95
N TYR A 284 -19.67 3.18 1.63
CA TYR A 284 -20.52 4.15 2.32
C TYR A 284 -21.94 4.25 1.76
N GLY A 285 -22.20 3.67 0.60
CA GLY A 285 -23.48 3.75 -0.07
C GLY A 285 -23.37 4.11 -1.56
N PHE A 286 -24.33 4.91 -2.04
CA PHE A 286 -24.42 5.33 -3.44
C PHE A 286 -24.17 6.83 -3.57
N HIS A 287 -23.26 7.19 -4.47
CA HIS A 287 -22.90 8.56 -4.78
C HIS A 287 -23.50 8.97 -6.13
N ILE A 288 -24.31 10.01 -6.15
CA ILE A 288 -24.70 10.72 -7.37
C ILE A 288 -23.63 11.79 -7.57
N VAL A 289 -22.91 11.73 -8.68
CA VAL A 289 -21.73 12.57 -8.92
C VAL A 289 -21.98 13.48 -10.12
N ASP A 290 -21.58 14.73 -9.99
CA ASP A 290 -21.49 15.68 -11.07
C ASP A 290 -20.06 16.25 -11.13
N VAL A 291 -19.41 16.03 -12.27
CA VAL A 291 -18.04 16.48 -12.53
C VAL A 291 -18.12 17.90 -13.09
N LEU A 292 -17.78 18.88 -12.27
CA LEU A 292 -17.84 20.30 -12.64
C LEU A 292 -16.74 20.65 -13.64
N THR A 293 -15.52 20.17 -13.39
CA THR A 293 -14.38 20.32 -14.30
C THR A 293 -13.51 19.08 -14.26
N LYS A 294 -12.88 18.77 -15.40
CA LYS A 294 -11.87 17.72 -15.52
C LYS A 294 -10.73 18.25 -16.38
N GLU A 295 -9.62 18.54 -15.72
CA GLU A 295 -8.36 18.87 -16.39
C GLU A 295 -7.62 17.57 -16.69
N PRO A 296 -7.32 17.26 -17.95
CA PRO A 296 -6.60 16.05 -18.30
C PRO A 296 -5.19 16.09 -17.77
N GLY A 297 -4.66 14.93 -17.41
CA GLY A 297 -3.25 14.80 -17.06
C GLY A 297 -2.32 15.29 -18.18
N ILE A 298 -1.24 15.94 -17.79
CA ILE A 298 -0.23 16.51 -18.69
C ILE A 298 0.82 15.45 -18.99
N GLN A 299 1.20 15.32 -20.27
CA GLN A 299 2.30 14.45 -20.66
C GLN A 299 3.62 14.99 -20.10
N MET A 300 4.29 14.19 -19.28
CA MET A 300 5.62 14.49 -18.76
C MET A 300 6.67 14.29 -19.87
N THR A 301 7.65 15.17 -19.92
CA THR A 301 8.75 15.03 -20.89
C THR A 301 9.73 13.95 -20.44
N TYR A 302 10.56 13.47 -21.38
CA TYR A 302 11.60 12.48 -21.06
C TYR A 302 12.54 13.01 -19.98
N GLU A 303 12.95 14.29 -20.06
CA GLU A 303 13.85 14.90 -19.09
C GLU A 303 13.31 14.88 -17.66
N GLN A 304 11.98 15.05 -17.52
CA GLN A 304 11.32 15.01 -16.22
C GLN A 304 11.30 13.61 -15.60
N VAL A 305 11.17 12.57 -16.42
CA VAL A 305 10.97 11.18 -15.96
C VAL A 305 12.23 10.31 -16.12
N SER A 306 13.25 10.77 -16.83
CA SER A 306 14.47 9.98 -17.11
C SER A 306 15.16 9.44 -15.86
N PRO A 307 15.27 10.16 -14.72
CA PRO A 307 15.87 9.59 -13.52
C PRO A 307 15.04 8.41 -12.95
N ALA A 308 13.72 8.52 -12.98
CA ALA A 308 12.83 7.45 -12.51
C ALA A 308 12.89 6.23 -13.45
N ILE A 309 12.93 6.45 -14.76
CA ILE A 309 13.10 5.38 -15.76
C ILE A 309 14.45 4.67 -15.56
N HIS A 310 15.53 5.43 -15.44
CA HIS A 310 16.87 4.88 -15.23
C HIS A 310 16.89 4.02 -13.96
N ASN A 311 16.38 4.52 -12.84
CA ASN A 311 16.32 3.76 -11.59
C ASN A 311 15.49 2.48 -11.74
N LYS A 312 14.30 2.56 -12.36
CA LYS A 312 13.44 1.41 -12.61
C LYS A 312 14.15 0.34 -13.43
N LEU A 313 14.74 0.72 -14.55
CA LEU A 313 15.44 -0.21 -15.43
C LEU A 313 16.71 -0.78 -14.79
N SER A 314 17.44 0.02 -14.00
CA SER A 314 18.60 -0.45 -13.23
C SER A 314 18.21 -1.47 -12.19
N GLN A 315 17.12 -1.22 -11.45
CA GLN A 315 16.57 -2.20 -10.49
C GLN A 315 16.13 -3.50 -11.18
N GLN A 316 15.46 -3.39 -12.33
CA GLN A 316 15.06 -4.57 -13.11
C GLN A 316 16.28 -5.36 -13.60
N ALA A 317 17.30 -4.68 -14.11
CA ALA A 317 18.53 -5.33 -14.55
C ALA A 317 19.27 -6.01 -13.40
N PHE A 318 19.36 -5.35 -12.25
CA PHE A 318 19.96 -5.92 -11.04
C PHE A 318 19.17 -7.15 -10.56
N HIS A 319 17.86 -7.03 -10.48
CA HIS A 319 17.00 -8.13 -10.09
C HIS A 319 17.15 -9.34 -11.03
N GLN A 320 17.17 -9.11 -12.34
CA GLN A 320 17.40 -10.17 -13.32
C GLN A 320 18.76 -10.86 -13.11
N SER A 321 19.84 -10.07 -12.98
CA SER A 321 21.18 -10.62 -12.76
C SER A 321 21.29 -11.39 -11.44
N LEU A 322 20.58 -10.94 -10.39
CA LEU A 322 20.52 -11.67 -9.11
C LEU A 322 19.78 -13.01 -9.27
N CYS A 323 18.64 -13.01 -9.97
CA CYS A 323 17.91 -14.25 -10.26
C CYS A 323 18.77 -15.23 -11.07
N ASP A 324 19.47 -14.75 -12.10
CA ASP A 324 20.36 -15.58 -12.92
C ASP A 324 21.51 -16.16 -12.08
N TYR A 325 22.07 -15.39 -11.16
CA TYR A 325 23.09 -15.86 -10.24
C TYR A 325 22.54 -16.93 -9.28
N LEU A 326 21.39 -16.70 -8.64
CA LEU A 326 20.76 -17.68 -7.76
C LEU A 326 20.37 -18.97 -8.52
N PHE A 327 19.90 -18.83 -9.77
CA PHE A 327 19.61 -19.96 -10.62
C PHE A 327 20.87 -20.80 -10.92
N THR A 328 22.00 -20.15 -11.15
CA THR A 328 23.29 -20.84 -11.34
C THR A 328 23.66 -21.60 -10.07
N LEU A 329 23.60 -20.98 -8.89
CA LEU A 329 23.88 -21.66 -7.62
C LEU A 329 22.97 -22.86 -7.37
N ALA A 330 21.68 -22.73 -7.71
CA ALA A 330 20.72 -23.81 -7.53
C ALA A 330 20.96 -24.98 -8.52
N ASN A 331 21.37 -24.70 -9.76
CA ASN A 331 21.69 -25.73 -10.73
C ASN A 331 23.01 -26.49 -10.44
N ASP A 332 23.95 -25.82 -9.80
CA ASP A 332 25.23 -26.39 -9.40
C ASP A 332 25.14 -27.21 -8.10
N ALA A 333 24.04 -27.12 -7.37
CA ALA A 333 23.80 -27.80 -6.11
C ALA A 333 22.89 -29.03 -6.28
N ASP A 334 23.10 -30.04 -5.43
CA ASP A 334 22.18 -31.17 -5.29
C ASP A 334 21.09 -30.82 -4.27
N ILE A 335 19.87 -30.53 -4.76
CA ILE A 335 18.73 -30.11 -3.94
C ILE A 335 17.66 -31.19 -4.00
N GLU A 336 17.33 -31.78 -2.85
CA GLU A 336 16.28 -32.80 -2.72
C GLU A 336 15.14 -32.32 -1.83
N GLY A 337 13.91 -32.76 -2.11
CA GLY A 337 12.73 -32.54 -1.28
C GLY A 337 11.97 -31.25 -1.53
N ILE A 338 12.44 -30.42 -2.47
CA ILE A 338 11.73 -29.23 -2.98
C ILE A 338 12.03 -29.03 -4.45
N GLU A 339 11.02 -28.64 -5.22
CA GLU A 339 11.19 -28.18 -6.60
C GLU A 339 11.34 -26.66 -6.59
N MET A 340 12.55 -26.18 -6.88
CA MET A 340 12.84 -24.74 -6.84
C MET A 340 12.16 -24.01 -7.99
N SER A 341 11.26 -23.10 -7.68
CA SER A 341 10.69 -22.17 -8.66
C SER A 341 11.40 -20.82 -8.51
N LEU A 342 12.44 -20.62 -9.31
CA LEU A 342 13.18 -19.35 -9.39
C LEU A 342 12.58 -18.42 -10.45
N GLU A 343 11.28 -18.54 -10.75
CA GLU A 343 10.58 -17.61 -11.62
C GLU A 343 10.56 -16.22 -11.00
N GLN A 344 10.79 -15.20 -11.84
CA GLN A 344 10.97 -13.77 -11.46
C GLN A 344 9.90 -13.20 -10.52
N GLU A 345 8.69 -13.76 -10.52
CA GLU A 345 7.58 -13.28 -9.70
C GLU A 345 7.57 -13.82 -8.26
N ASN A 346 8.28 -14.93 -7.97
CA ASN A 346 8.12 -15.66 -6.71
C ASN A 346 9.28 -15.48 -5.71
N ILE A 347 10.47 -15.05 -6.14
CA ILE A 347 11.64 -14.95 -5.25
C ILE A 347 11.54 -13.77 -4.29
N PHE A 348 10.77 -12.73 -4.63
CA PHE A 348 10.72 -11.46 -3.88
C PHE A 348 9.31 -11.00 -3.49
N ARG A 349 8.36 -11.91 -3.38
CA ARG A 349 7.09 -11.65 -2.72
C ARG A 349 7.25 -11.82 -1.21
N GLY A 350 7.94 -10.85 -0.59
CA GLY A 350 8.00 -10.67 0.85
C GLY A 350 7.40 -9.35 1.25
#